data_816c9e5ff7927c620c93a6f6f8b58aeb
#
_entry.id   816c9e5ff7927c620c93a6f6f8b58aeb
#
_cell.length_a   1.000
_cell.length_b   1.000
_cell.length_c   1.000
_cell.angle_alpha   90.00
_cell.angle_beta   90.00
_cell.angle_gamma   90.00
#
_symmetry.space_group_name_H-M   'P 1'
#
loop_
_entity.id
_entity.type
_entity.pdbx_description
1 polymer ?
#
loop_
_entity_poly.entity_id
_entity_poly.type
_entity_poly.pdbx_seq_one_letter_code
_entity_poly.pdbx_strand_id
1 'polypeptide(L)'
;MANNIKRQLFSGVFYTALAKYSGIIISLVVAGILARLLSPDDFGIVAIATVIIAFFNLFTDMGISPAIIQHKALTKEELSDIFSFTVWTGIAISLLFFAASWLIADYYDSQILRILCQLLSVNLFFASATIVPGAMFYRNKEFKYIAVRSFTIQIAGGAGAVTAALCGAGLYALIITPIISSILIFVISYQRYPQRLRFTWGLTALRKIFSYSAYQFLFNVINYFSRNLDKLLIGKHMSMSDLGYYEKSYRLMMLPLQNITQVITPVMHPIFSDFQDDKA
;
A
#
# COMPACT_ATOMS: atom_id res chain seq x y z
N MET A 1 -23.74 -21.02 -15.06
CA MET A 1 -22.83 -20.49 -14.02
C MET A 1 -21.36 -20.52 -14.46
N ALA A 2 -20.80 -21.67 -14.86
CA ALA A 2 -19.37 -21.81 -15.22
C ALA A 2 -18.84 -20.81 -16.25
N ASN A 3 -19.60 -20.47 -17.32
CA ASN A 3 -19.17 -19.50 -18.35
C ASN A 3 -19.07 -18.07 -17.81
N ASN A 4 -19.89 -17.68 -16.84
CA ASN A 4 -19.85 -16.34 -16.25
C ASN A 4 -18.65 -16.19 -15.30
N ILE A 5 -18.29 -17.25 -14.59
CA ILE A 5 -17.11 -17.31 -13.70
C ILE A 5 -15.84 -17.26 -14.54
N LYS A 6 -15.73 -18.06 -15.61
CA LYS A 6 -14.58 -18.01 -16.53
C LYS A 6 -14.39 -16.61 -17.11
N ARG A 7 -15.48 -15.96 -17.56
CA ARG A 7 -15.41 -14.59 -18.10
C ARG A 7 -14.97 -13.57 -17.05
N GLN A 8 -15.45 -13.67 -15.81
CA GLN A 8 -15.03 -12.80 -14.69
C GLN A 8 -13.55 -13.01 -14.33
N LEU A 9 -13.09 -14.27 -14.29
CA LEU A 9 -11.69 -14.62 -14.07
C LEU A 9 -10.80 -14.04 -15.16
N PHE A 10 -11.09 -14.33 -16.42
CA PHE A 10 -10.30 -13.83 -17.55
C PHE A 10 -10.25 -12.31 -17.60
N SER A 11 -11.39 -11.65 -17.45
CA SER A 11 -11.48 -10.19 -17.42
C SER A 11 -10.71 -9.61 -16.23
N GLY A 12 -10.87 -10.20 -15.03
CA GLY A 12 -10.19 -9.76 -13.83
C GLY A 12 -8.67 -9.89 -13.94
N VAL A 13 -8.18 -11.05 -14.38
CA VAL A 13 -6.74 -11.29 -14.58
C VAL A 13 -6.19 -10.37 -15.67
N PHE A 14 -6.90 -10.20 -16.80
CA PHE A 14 -6.46 -9.33 -17.88
C PHE A 14 -6.31 -7.86 -17.43
N TYR A 15 -7.34 -7.29 -16.80
CA TYR A 15 -7.26 -5.90 -16.35
C TYR A 15 -6.24 -5.71 -15.22
N THR A 16 -6.13 -6.66 -14.30
CA THR A 16 -5.13 -6.60 -13.21
C THR A 16 -3.71 -6.71 -13.77
N ALA A 17 -3.49 -7.62 -14.73
CA ALA A 17 -2.21 -7.75 -15.42
C ALA A 17 -1.85 -6.48 -16.20
N LEU A 18 -2.80 -5.94 -16.99
CA LEU A 18 -2.58 -4.72 -17.76
C LEU A 18 -2.20 -3.53 -16.84
N ALA A 19 -2.94 -3.34 -15.74
CA ALA A 19 -2.63 -2.30 -14.77
C ALA A 19 -1.26 -2.52 -14.12
N LYS A 20 -0.92 -3.75 -13.79
CA LYS A 20 0.34 -4.09 -13.14
C LYS A 20 1.53 -3.89 -14.07
N TYR A 21 1.48 -4.44 -15.27
CA TYR A 21 2.62 -4.35 -16.21
C TYR A 21 2.82 -2.92 -16.74
N SER A 22 1.74 -2.20 -17.05
CA SER A 22 1.85 -0.78 -17.41
C SER A 22 2.41 0.05 -16.24
N GLY A 23 2.02 -0.27 -15.01
CA GLY A 23 2.56 0.34 -13.81
C GLY A 23 4.05 0.09 -13.61
N ILE A 24 4.53 -1.12 -13.90
CA ILE A 24 5.95 -1.46 -13.86
C ILE A 24 6.72 -0.62 -14.88
N ILE A 25 6.24 -0.54 -16.11
CA ILE A 25 6.89 0.25 -17.16
C ILE A 25 6.99 1.72 -16.72
N ILE A 26 5.89 2.32 -16.25
CA ILE A 26 5.88 3.70 -15.75
C ILE A 26 6.88 3.85 -14.60
N SER A 27 6.86 2.94 -13.63
CA SER A 27 7.76 3.02 -12.47
C SER A 27 9.24 2.87 -12.83
N LEU A 28 9.56 2.04 -13.84
CA LEU A 28 10.94 1.91 -14.34
C LEU A 28 11.39 3.15 -15.09
N VAL A 29 10.53 3.74 -15.92
CA VAL A 29 10.83 5.00 -16.61
C VAL A 29 11.07 6.13 -15.60
N VAL A 30 10.16 6.30 -14.64
CA VAL A 30 10.31 7.30 -13.56
C VAL A 30 11.58 7.04 -12.74
N ALA A 31 11.83 5.78 -12.33
CA ALA A 31 13.04 5.43 -11.59
C ALA A 31 14.32 5.68 -12.39
N GLY A 32 14.31 5.41 -13.70
CA GLY A 32 15.44 5.70 -14.59
C GLY A 32 15.72 7.20 -14.72
N ILE A 33 14.68 8.03 -14.83
CA ILE A 33 14.83 9.50 -14.86
C ILE A 33 15.35 10.00 -13.50
N LEU A 34 14.75 9.58 -12.39
CA LEU A 34 15.16 10.00 -11.05
C LEU A 34 16.59 9.54 -10.71
N ALA A 35 17.00 8.35 -11.20
CA ALA A 35 18.36 7.85 -10.98
C ALA A 35 19.45 8.67 -11.70
N ARG A 36 19.08 9.49 -12.69
CA ARG A 36 20.01 10.45 -13.32
C ARG A 36 20.06 11.79 -12.62
N LEU A 37 19.05 12.12 -11.84
CA LEU A 37 18.88 13.41 -11.16
C LEU A 37 19.29 13.37 -9.69
N LEU A 38 19.28 12.19 -9.08
CA LEU A 38 19.47 11.98 -7.64
C LEU A 38 20.66 11.07 -7.36
N SER A 39 21.29 11.26 -6.20
CA SER A 39 22.43 10.45 -5.76
C SER A 39 22.00 9.08 -5.21
N PRO A 40 22.92 8.10 -5.14
CA PRO A 40 22.66 6.82 -4.46
C PRO A 40 22.29 6.99 -2.98
N ASP A 41 22.87 7.97 -2.29
CA ASP A 41 22.56 8.30 -0.89
C ASP A 41 21.09 8.70 -0.71
N ASP A 42 20.53 9.50 -1.64
CA ASP A 42 19.12 9.90 -1.63
C ASP A 42 18.20 8.67 -1.67
N PHE A 43 18.53 7.69 -2.51
CA PHE A 43 17.78 6.44 -2.59
C PHE A 43 17.92 5.59 -1.32
N GLY A 44 19.11 5.57 -0.69
CA GLY A 44 19.34 4.88 0.58
C GLY A 44 18.51 5.46 1.73
N ILE A 45 18.51 6.80 1.87
CA ILE A 45 17.72 7.49 2.89
C ILE A 45 16.23 7.21 2.71
N VAL A 46 15.73 7.31 1.47
CA VAL A 46 14.32 7.04 1.17
C VAL A 46 13.98 5.55 1.34
N ALA A 47 14.92 4.63 1.09
CA ALA A 47 14.72 3.20 1.34
C ALA A 47 14.46 2.92 2.82
N ILE A 48 15.24 3.50 3.75
CA ILE A 48 14.99 3.40 5.20
C ILE A 48 13.59 3.93 5.55
N ALA A 49 13.24 5.13 5.12
CA ALA A 49 11.92 5.71 5.37
C ALA A 49 10.79 4.81 4.85
N THR A 50 10.96 4.24 3.66
CA THR A 50 9.98 3.35 3.02
C THR A 50 9.83 2.02 3.76
N VAL A 51 10.93 1.45 4.25
CA VAL A 51 10.89 0.22 5.06
C VAL A 51 10.18 0.50 6.37
N ILE A 52 10.49 1.58 7.08
CA ILE A 52 9.87 1.87 8.37
C ILE A 52 8.37 2.17 8.20
N ILE A 53 7.97 2.97 7.21
CA ILE A 53 6.54 3.22 6.98
C ILE A 53 5.77 1.94 6.59
N ALA A 54 6.40 1.02 5.86
CA ALA A 54 5.80 -0.27 5.52
C ALA A 54 5.49 -1.10 6.77
N PHE A 55 6.35 -1.03 7.81
CA PHE A 55 6.06 -1.64 9.11
C PHE A 55 4.82 -1.02 9.77
N PHE A 56 4.72 0.31 9.80
CA PHE A 56 3.55 0.99 10.36
C PHE A 56 2.26 0.69 9.57
N ASN A 57 2.36 0.52 8.25
CA ASN A 57 1.23 0.11 7.41
C ASN A 57 0.64 -1.25 7.81
N LEU A 58 1.41 -2.18 8.38
CA LEU A 58 0.87 -3.44 8.88
C LEU A 58 -0.14 -3.22 10.00
N PHE A 59 0.11 -2.22 10.85
CA PHE A 59 -0.80 -1.87 11.95
C PHE A 59 -2.02 -1.09 11.49
N THR A 60 -1.97 -0.40 10.34
CA THR A 60 -3.15 0.27 9.79
C THR A 60 -4.12 -0.72 9.19
N ASP A 61 -3.66 -1.65 8.35
CA ASP A 61 -4.54 -2.61 7.66
C ASP A 61 -5.03 -3.73 8.58
N MET A 62 -4.17 -4.26 9.47
CA MET A 62 -4.50 -5.37 10.40
C MET A 62 -5.27 -6.52 9.74
N GLY A 63 -5.14 -6.73 8.42
CA GLY A 63 -5.89 -7.75 7.67
C GLY A 63 -7.38 -7.44 7.48
N ILE A 64 -7.80 -6.18 7.69
CA ILE A 64 -9.20 -5.75 7.56
C ILE A 64 -9.67 -5.81 6.11
N SER A 65 -8.83 -5.38 5.15
CA SER A 65 -9.20 -5.38 3.73
C SER A 65 -9.55 -6.78 3.20
N PRO A 66 -8.72 -7.83 3.39
CA PRO A 66 -9.09 -9.20 3.04
C PRO A 66 -10.32 -9.71 3.78
N ALA A 67 -10.48 -9.34 5.06
CA ALA A 67 -11.63 -9.76 5.86
C ALA A 67 -12.96 -9.19 5.32
N ILE A 68 -12.98 -7.92 4.86
CA ILE A 68 -14.17 -7.31 4.21
C ILE A 68 -14.52 -8.04 2.92
N ILE A 69 -13.53 -8.49 2.15
CA ILE A 69 -13.74 -9.24 0.91
C ILE A 69 -14.34 -10.63 1.22
N GLN A 70 -13.83 -11.28 2.26
CA GLN A 70 -14.25 -12.61 2.70
C GLN A 70 -15.67 -12.61 3.30
N HIS A 71 -15.99 -11.62 4.15
CA HIS A 71 -17.28 -11.55 4.86
C HIS A 71 -18.31 -10.74 4.08
N LYS A 72 -19.03 -11.37 3.14
CA LYS A 72 -20.03 -10.71 2.29
C LYS A 72 -21.32 -10.33 3.01
N ALA A 73 -21.59 -10.87 4.18
CA ALA A 73 -22.78 -10.56 4.98
C ALA A 73 -22.71 -9.22 5.73
N LEU A 74 -21.56 -8.50 5.65
CA LEU A 74 -21.41 -7.19 6.29
C LEU A 74 -22.38 -6.16 5.72
N THR A 75 -23.16 -5.53 6.61
CA THR A 75 -24.11 -4.46 6.28
C THR A 75 -23.39 -3.14 5.99
N LYS A 76 -24.11 -2.17 5.38
CA LYS A 76 -23.56 -0.83 5.15
C LYS A 76 -23.20 -0.10 6.45
N GLU A 77 -23.93 -0.39 7.53
CA GLU A 77 -23.68 0.20 8.85
C GLU A 77 -22.41 -0.37 9.45
N GLU A 78 -22.24 -1.70 9.40
CA GLU A 78 -21.02 -2.38 9.87
C GLU A 78 -19.78 -1.94 9.07
N LEU A 79 -19.90 -1.74 7.76
CA LEU A 79 -18.82 -1.18 6.95
C LEU A 79 -18.46 0.25 7.35
N SER A 80 -19.45 1.09 7.70
CA SER A 80 -19.20 2.44 8.20
C SER A 80 -18.56 2.43 9.60
N ASP A 81 -18.90 1.47 10.44
CA ASP A 81 -18.25 1.28 11.75
C ASP A 81 -16.79 0.84 11.60
N ILE A 82 -16.51 -0.12 10.70
CA ILE A 82 -15.14 -0.55 10.37
C ILE A 82 -14.36 0.61 9.76
N PHE A 83 -14.96 1.41 8.87
CA PHE A 83 -14.34 2.61 8.30
C PHE A 83 -13.94 3.61 9.38
N SER A 84 -14.85 3.87 10.33
CA SER A 84 -14.57 4.79 11.44
C SER A 84 -13.41 4.29 12.29
N PHE A 85 -13.36 3.00 12.58
CA PHE A 85 -12.24 2.37 13.27
C PHE A 85 -10.92 2.55 12.49
N THR A 86 -10.90 2.27 11.18
CA THR A 86 -9.68 2.42 10.38
C THR A 86 -9.21 3.87 10.31
N VAL A 87 -10.14 4.86 10.23
CA VAL A 87 -9.80 6.28 10.24
C VAL A 87 -9.17 6.68 11.58
N TRP A 88 -9.80 6.33 12.72
CA TRP A 88 -9.29 6.68 14.05
C TRP A 88 -7.96 6.00 14.35
N THR A 89 -7.84 4.71 14.02
CA THR A 89 -6.58 3.97 14.14
C THR A 89 -5.51 4.58 13.23
N GLY A 90 -5.89 4.96 12.00
CA GLY A 90 -5.00 5.63 11.05
C GLY A 90 -4.46 6.96 11.56
N ILE A 91 -5.31 7.79 12.19
CA ILE A 91 -4.87 9.03 12.86
C ILE A 91 -3.87 8.71 13.96
N ALA A 92 -4.21 7.78 14.85
CA ALA A 92 -3.35 7.42 15.98
C ALA A 92 -1.98 6.89 15.53
N ILE A 93 -1.95 5.98 14.55
CA ILE A 93 -0.71 5.40 14.02
C ILE A 93 0.09 6.44 13.23
N SER A 94 -0.56 7.33 12.47
CA SER A 94 0.13 8.41 11.76
C SER A 94 0.77 9.41 12.72
N LEU A 95 0.10 9.76 13.81
CA LEU A 95 0.66 10.61 14.86
C LEU A 95 1.81 9.90 15.61
N LEU A 96 1.66 8.61 15.88
CA LEU A 96 2.73 7.79 16.47
C LEU A 96 3.97 7.75 15.55
N PHE A 97 3.76 7.53 14.24
CA PHE A 97 4.84 7.54 13.27
C PHE A 97 5.50 8.92 13.13
N PHE A 98 4.68 9.97 13.10
CA PHE A 98 5.18 11.34 13.13
C PHE A 98 6.06 11.59 14.37
N ALA A 99 5.60 11.19 15.56
CA ALA A 99 6.38 11.29 16.79
C ALA A 99 7.64 10.41 16.76
N ALA A 100 7.54 9.17 16.24
CA ALA A 100 8.68 8.27 16.12
C ALA A 100 9.77 8.79 15.18
N SER A 101 9.46 9.75 14.28
CA SER A 101 10.41 10.32 13.33
C SER A 101 11.66 10.91 13.99
N TRP A 102 11.56 11.44 15.22
CA TRP A 102 12.71 11.94 15.99
C TRP A 102 13.64 10.79 16.40
N LEU A 103 13.08 9.70 16.93
CA LEU A 103 13.86 8.52 17.34
C LEU A 103 14.52 7.84 16.13
N ILE A 104 13.80 7.78 14.99
CA ILE A 104 14.31 7.21 13.75
C ILE A 104 15.49 8.05 13.23
N ALA A 105 15.36 9.36 13.22
CA ALA A 105 16.41 10.27 12.76
C ALA A 105 17.68 10.17 13.62
N ASP A 106 17.49 10.11 14.94
CA ASP A 106 18.58 9.96 15.90
C ASP A 106 19.29 8.62 15.75
N TYR A 107 18.52 7.51 15.58
CA TYR A 107 19.08 6.17 15.41
C TYR A 107 19.95 6.03 14.14
N TYR A 108 19.56 6.69 13.04
CA TYR A 108 20.28 6.65 11.75
C TYR A 108 21.22 7.85 11.52
N ASP A 109 21.37 8.74 12.50
CA ASP A 109 22.18 9.99 12.42
C ASP A 109 21.82 10.85 11.19
N SER A 110 20.53 10.95 10.84
CA SER A 110 20.06 11.63 9.63
C SER A 110 18.85 12.51 9.88
N GLN A 111 19.06 13.84 9.96
CA GLN A 111 17.98 14.82 10.15
C GLN A 111 17.01 14.87 8.96
N ILE A 112 17.48 14.55 7.76
CA ILE A 112 16.64 14.49 6.55
C ILE A 112 15.59 13.39 6.69
N LEU A 113 15.94 12.26 7.30
CA LEU A 113 15.05 11.13 7.54
C LEU A 113 13.86 11.51 8.42
N ARG A 114 14.05 12.43 9.39
CA ARG A 114 12.97 12.98 10.21
C ARG A 114 11.89 13.63 9.35
N ILE A 115 12.30 14.56 8.46
CA ILE A 115 11.35 15.30 7.60
C ILE A 115 10.62 14.33 6.67
N LEU A 116 11.35 13.35 6.09
CA LEU A 116 10.74 12.33 5.24
C LEU A 116 9.68 11.50 5.98
N CYS A 117 9.97 11.03 7.18
CA CYS A 117 9.01 10.27 7.98
C CYS A 117 7.79 11.12 8.35
N GLN A 118 7.98 12.40 8.69
CA GLN A 118 6.89 13.34 8.96
C GLN A 118 5.99 13.54 7.75
N LEU A 119 6.54 13.72 6.54
CA LEU A 119 5.77 13.84 5.31
C LEU A 119 5.05 12.52 4.97
N LEU A 120 5.72 11.39 5.17
CA LEU A 120 5.14 10.07 4.92
C LEU A 120 4.03 9.68 5.92
N SER A 121 3.92 10.35 7.08
CA SER A 121 2.79 10.14 7.99
C SER A 121 1.44 10.47 7.33
N VAL A 122 1.42 11.43 6.40
CA VAL A 122 0.25 11.77 5.58
C VAL A 122 -0.15 10.58 4.69
N ASN A 123 0.84 9.92 4.06
CA ASN A 123 0.59 8.70 3.28
C ASN A 123 -0.05 7.60 4.13
N LEU A 124 0.45 7.40 5.35
CA LEU A 124 -0.04 6.39 6.29
C LEU A 124 -1.51 6.62 6.67
N PHE A 125 -1.90 7.87 6.93
CA PHE A 125 -3.28 8.23 7.21
C PHE A 125 -4.22 7.91 6.03
N PHE A 126 -3.89 8.37 4.82
CA PHE A 126 -4.72 8.12 3.64
C PHE A 126 -4.77 6.65 3.25
N ALA A 127 -3.67 5.91 3.45
CA ALA A 127 -3.66 4.46 3.26
C ALA A 127 -4.67 3.76 4.18
N SER A 128 -4.69 4.13 5.48
CA SER A 128 -5.65 3.60 6.45
C SER A 128 -7.10 3.96 6.10
N ALA A 129 -7.37 5.22 5.78
CA ALA A 129 -8.70 5.68 5.39
C ALA A 129 -9.22 5.01 4.10
N THR A 130 -8.32 4.52 3.25
CA THR A 130 -8.68 3.83 2.00
C THR A 130 -9.09 2.37 2.20
N ILE A 131 -8.81 1.74 3.33
CA ILE A 131 -8.99 0.29 3.55
C ILE A 131 -10.40 -0.17 3.20
N VAL A 132 -11.43 0.45 3.79
CA VAL A 132 -12.83 0.05 3.56
C VAL A 132 -13.31 0.41 2.15
N PRO A 133 -13.25 1.69 1.69
CA PRO A 133 -13.71 2.02 0.34
C PRO A 133 -12.87 1.31 -0.74
N GLY A 134 -11.59 1.04 -0.49
CA GLY A 134 -10.72 0.27 -1.38
C GLY A 134 -11.10 -1.20 -1.49
N ALA A 135 -11.41 -1.86 -0.35
CA ALA A 135 -11.85 -3.25 -0.32
C ALA A 135 -13.17 -3.48 -1.08
N MET A 136 -14.05 -2.46 -1.13
CA MET A 136 -15.33 -2.55 -1.83
C MET A 136 -15.18 -2.75 -3.33
N PHE A 137 -14.13 -2.22 -3.97
CA PHE A 137 -13.86 -2.48 -5.39
C PHE A 137 -13.56 -3.95 -5.66
N TYR A 138 -12.76 -4.60 -4.80
CA TYR A 138 -12.44 -6.03 -4.92
C TYR A 138 -13.66 -6.88 -4.58
N ARG A 139 -14.39 -6.55 -3.52
CA ARG A 139 -15.63 -7.22 -3.12
C ARG A 139 -16.66 -7.20 -4.25
N ASN A 140 -16.79 -6.08 -4.98
CA ASN A 140 -17.70 -5.90 -6.11
C ASN A 140 -17.08 -6.31 -7.45
N LYS A 141 -15.83 -6.81 -7.47
CA LYS A 141 -15.11 -7.28 -8.67
C LYS A 141 -14.98 -6.24 -9.78
N GLU A 142 -14.85 -4.94 -9.41
CA GLU A 142 -14.69 -3.82 -10.34
C GLU A 142 -13.23 -3.72 -10.87
N PHE A 143 -12.65 -4.82 -11.36
CA PHE A 143 -11.24 -4.92 -11.77
C PHE A 143 -10.85 -3.92 -12.86
N LYS A 144 -11.76 -3.67 -13.83
CA LYS A 144 -11.53 -2.68 -14.89
C LYS A 144 -11.35 -1.28 -14.28
N TYR A 145 -12.20 -0.90 -13.34
CA TYR A 145 -12.11 0.41 -12.69
C TYR A 145 -10.83 0.53 -11.86
N ILE A 146 -10.47 -0.52 -11.12
CA ILE A 146 -9.20 -0.57 -10.37
C ILE A 146 -8.02 -0.37 -11.32
N ALA A 147 -8.03 -1.02 -12.49
CA ALA A 147 -6.96 -0.92 -13.48
C ALA A 147 -6.80 0.50 -14.01
N VAL A 148 -7.89 1.12 -14.47
CA VAL A 148 -7.88 2.49 -15.01
C VAL A 148 -7.45 3.50 -13.93
N ARG A 149 -8.03 3.39 -12.72
CA ARG A 149 -7.67 4.24 -11.58
C ARG A 149 -6.18 4.14 -11.26
N SER A 150 -5.64 2.93 -11.13
CA SER A 150 -4.24 2.70 -10.78
C SER A 150 -3.30 3.24 -11.85
N PHE A 151 -3.63 3.04 -13.12
CA PHE A 151 -2.85 3.57 -14.24
C PHE A 151 -2.80 5.10 -14.25
N THR A 152 -3.97 5.76 -14.11
CA THR A 152 -4.04 7.22 -14.07
C THR A 152 -3.26 7.80 -12.87
N ILE A 153 -3.41 7.19 -11.70
CA ILE A 153 -2.71 7.64 -10.48
C ILE A 153 -1.19 7.46 -10.61
N GLN A 154 -0.73 6.36 -11.23
CA GLN A 154 0.70 6.15 -11.45
C GLN A 154 1.30 7.17 -12.41
N ILE A 155 0.59 7.52 -13.48
CA ILE A 155 1.04 8.60 -14.39
C ILE A 155 1.10 9.93 -13.63
N ALA A 156 0.05 10.30 -12.90
CA ALA A 156 0.00 11.54 -12.15
C ALA A 156 1.11 11.61 -11.08
N GLY A 157 1.32 10.54 -10.31
CA GLY A 157 2.36 10.45 -9.29
C GLY A 157 3.77 10.48 -9.89
N GLY A 158 3.98 9.75 -10.98
CA GLY A 158 5.26 9.70 -11.68
C GLY A 158 5.61 11.04 -12.33
N ALA A 159 4.65 11.69 -12.99
CA ALA A 159 4.83 13.03 -13.55
C ALA A 159 5.12 14.05 -12.43
N GLY A 160 4.39 13.98 -11.31
CA GLY A 160 4.63 14.83 -10.14
C GLY A 160 6.04 14.66 -9.56
N ALA A 161 6.52 13.42 -9.45
CA ALA A 161 7.88 13.15 -8.96
C ALA A 161 8.97 13.68 -9.90
N VAL A 162 8.81 13.46 -11.23
CA VAL A 162 9.78 13.94 -12.22
C VAL A 162 9.80 15.47 -12.26
N THR A 163 8.64 16.13 -12.27
CA THR A 163 8.58 17.61 -12.25
C THR A 163 9.18 18.18 -10.98
N ALA A 164 8.93 17.59 -9.82
CA ALA A 164 9.54 18.03 -8.57
C ALA A 164 11.08 17.86 -8.58
N ALA A 165 11.59 16.74 -9.10
CA ALA A 165 13.02 16.52 -9.22
C ALA A 165 13.68 17.56 -10.16
N LEU A 166 13.04 17.85 -11.30
CA LEU A 166 13.50 18.90 -12.24
C LEU A 166 13.45 20.31 -11.64
N CYS A 167 12.50 20.57 -10.73
CA CYS A 167 12.40 21.83 -9.98
C CYS A 167 13.37 21.91 -8.79
N GLY A 168 14.26 20.91 -8.60
CA GLY A 168 15.28 20.95 -7.55
C GLY A 168 14.79 20.44 -6.18
N ALA A 169 13.68 19.68 -6.11
CA ALA A 169 13.18 19.12 -4.85
C ALA A 169 14.10 18.02 -4.27
N GLY A 170 15.14 17.58 -5.01
CA GLY A 170 16.08 16.57 -4.55
C GLY A 170 15.38 15.27 -4.16
N LEU A 171 15.82 14.66 -3.06
CA LEU A 171 15.29 13.38 -2.55
C LEU A 171 13.77 13.40 -2.22
N TYR A 172 13.20 14.58 -1.95
CA TYR A 172 11.75 14.69 -1.69
C TYR A 172 10.90 14.27 -2.90
N ALA A 173 11.43 14.36 -4.12
CA ALA A 173 10.77 13.87 -5.32
C ALA A 173 10.40 12.37 -5.22
N LEU A 174 11.20 11.56 -4.52
CA LEU A 174 10.97 10.12 -4.37
C LEU A 174 9.73 9.80 -3.53
N ILE A 175 9.34 10.67 -2.59
CA ILE A 175 8.18 10.47 -1.73
C ILE A 175 6.89 11.12 -2.26
N ILE A 176 6.98 11.95 -3.29
CA ILE A 176 5.82 12.60 -3.91
C ILE A 176 4.87 11.55 -4.51
N THR A 177 5.40 10.57 -5.22
CA THR A 177 4.57 9.51 -5.82
C THR A 177 3.71 8.76 -4.79
N PRO A 178 4.24 8.20 -3.68
CA PRO A 178 3.42 7.54 -2.68
C PRO A 178 2.41 8.46 -2.00
N ILE A 179 2.75 9.73 -1.73
CA ILE A 179 1.85 10.70 -1.11
C ILE A 179 0.69 11.04 -2.05
N ILE A 180 0.98 11.46 -3.29
CA ILE A 180 -0.06 11.77 -4.28
C ILE A 180 -0.94 10.54 -4.52
N SER A 181 -0.33 9.36 -4.66
CA SER A 181 -1.07 8.12 -4.91
C SER A 181 -2.04 7.79 -3.77
N SER A 182 -1.62 7.87 -2.51
CA SER A 182 -2.49 7.57 -1.37
C SER A 182 -3.67 8.53 -1.27
N ILE A 183 -3.43 9.84 -1.49
CA ILE A 183 -4.48 10.86 -1.49
C ILE A 183 -5.48 10.61 -2.62
N LEU A 184 -5.01 10.41 -3.86
CA LEU A 184 -5.87 10.19 -5.02
C LEU A 184 -6.65 8.87 -4.90
N ILE A 185 -6.00 7.79 -4.41
CA ILE A 185 -6.67 6.51 -4.18
C ILE A 185 -7.80 6.70 -3.16
N PHE A 186 -7.55 7.40 -2.07
CA PHE A 186 -8.57 7.68 -1.07
C PHE A 186 -9.73 8.48 -1.65
N VAL A 187 -9.44 9.63 -2.27
CA VAL A 187 -10.48 10.54 -2.82
C VAL A 187 -11.36 9.81 -3.82
N ILE A 188 -10.77 9.11 -4.80
CA ILE A 188 -11.51 8.39 -5.83
C ILE A 188 -12.30 7.23 -5.22
N SER A 189 -11.71 6.49 -4.25
CA SER A 189 -12.39 5.36 -3.61
C SER A 189 -13.55 5.83 -2.75
N TYR A 190 -13.37 6.90 -1.99
CA TYR A 190 -14.41 7.47 -1.14
C TYR A 190 -15.57 8.06 -1.94
N GLN A 191 -15.31 8.73 -3.07
CA GLN A 191 -16.35 9.22 -3.97
C GLN A 191 -17.22 8.08 -4.52
N ARG A 192 -16.62 6.92 -4.82
CA ARG A 192 -17.35 5.76 -5.36
C ARG A 192 -18.08 4.96 -4.30
N TYR A 193 -17.45 4.80 -3.12
CA TYR A 193 -17.97 4.06 -1.99
C TYR A 193 -17.93 4.92 -0.72
N PRO A 194 -18.80 5.95 -0.60
CA PRO A 194 -18.81 6.82 0.56
C PRO A 194 -19.21 6.05 1.81
N GLN A 195 -18.49 6.26 2.90
CA GLN A 195 -18.75 5.69 4.21
C GLN A 195 -19.07 6.81 5.19
N ARG A 196 -19.93 6.53 6.16
CA ARG A 196 -20.22 7.52 7.21
C ARG A 196 -19.21 7.39 8.34
N LEU A 197 -18.60 8.51 8.73
CA LEU A 197 -17.77 8.56 9.92
C LEU A 197 -18.67 8.58 11.16
N ARG A 198 -18.46 7.62 12.06
CA ARG A 198 -19.17 7.51 13.33
C ARG A 198 -18.17 7.63 14.47
N PHE A 199 -18.59 8.19 15.59
CA PHE A 199 -17.76 8.27 16.80
C PHE A 199 -17.87 7.00 17.67
N THR A 200 -18.61 6.00 17.23
CA THR A 200 -18.76 4.72 17.91
C THR A 200 -17.70 3.74 17.43
N TRP A 201 -17.10 3.00 18.36
CA TRP A 201 -16.00 2.07 18.08
C TRP A 201 -16.42 0.78 17.38
N GLY A 202 -17.63 0.63 16.87
CA GLY A 202 -18.10 -0.49 16.04
C GLY A 202 -17.58 -1.89 16.42
N LEU A 203 -17.35 -2.17 17.73
CA LEU A 203 -16.69 -3.39 18.21
C LEU A 203 -17.40 -4.68 17.79
N THR A 204 -18.71 -4.61 17.61
CA THR A 204 -19.51 -5.76 17.13
C THR A 204 -19.19 -6.15 15.69
N ALA A 205 -19.01 -5.18 14.81
CA ALA A 205 -18.60 -5.41 13.42
C ALA A 205 -17.15 -5.93 13.35
N LEU A 206 -16.25 -5.35 14.14
CA LEU A 206 -14.85 -5.78 14.22
C LEU A 206 -14.73 -7.22 14.75
N ARG A 207 -15.53 -7.60 15.77
CA ARG A 207 -15.52 -8.95 16.32
C ARG A 207 -15.84 -10.02 15.29
N LYS A 208 -16.70 -9.72 14.30
CA LYS A 208 -17.05 -10.66 13.21
C LYS A 208 -15.84 -11.00 12.32
N ILE A 209 -14.95 -10.05 12.12
CA ILE A 209 -13.78 -10.21 11.24
C ILE A 209 -12.47 -10.46 12.00
N PHE A 210 -12.49 -10.37 13.34
CA PHE A 210 -11.29 -10.36 14.18
C PHE A 210 -10.40 -11.58 14.01
N SER A 211 -10.98 -12.78 14.02
CA SER A 211 -10.20 -14.03 13.91
C SER A 211 -9.40 -14.06 12.60
N TYR A 212 -10.06 -13.80 11.48
CA TYR A 212 -9.39 -13.75 10.16
C TYR A 212 -8.33 -12.65 10.11
N SER A 213 -8.66 -11.46 10.58
CA SER A 213 -7.74 -10.31 10.58
C SER A 213 -6.51 -10.57 11.44
N ALA A 214 -6.63 -11.19 12.61
CA ALA A 214 -5.52 -11.48 13.50
C ALA A 214 -4.51 -12.46 12.88
N TYR A 215 -4.97 -13.55 12.28
CA TYR A 215 -4.10 -14.48 11.57
C TYR A 215 -3.40 -13.83 10.38
N GLN A 216 -4.14 -13.03 9.59
CA GLN A 216 -3.57 -12.31 8.46
C GLN A 216 -2.53 -11.28 8.91
N PHE A 217 -2.78 -10.58 10.01
CA PHE A 217 -1.84 -9.63 10.59
C PHE A 217 -0.53 -10.31 11.01
N LEU A 218 -0.59 -11.41 11.77
CA LEU A 218 0.60 -12.17 12.19
C LEU A 218 1.40 -12.67 10.98
N PHE A 219 0.72 -13.19 9.97
CA PHE A 219 1.36 -13.61 8.73
C PHE A 219 2.09 -12.45 8.05
N ASN A 220 1.45 -11.27 7.97
CA ASN A 220 2.04 -10.08 7.37
C ASN A 220 3.24 -9.58 8.15
N VAL A 221 3.22 -9.61 9.49
CA VAL A 221 4.34 -9.21 10.35
C VAL A 221 5.56 -10.12 10.12
N ILE A 222 5.36 -11.44 10.12
CA ILE A 222 6.45 -12.39 9.88
C ILE A 222 7.06 -12.17 8.49
N ASN A 223 6.22 -12.03 7.46
CA ASN A 223 6.69 -11.75 6.10
C ASN A 223 7.42 -10.42 5.99
N TYR A 224 6.97 -9.41 6.73
CA TYR A 224 7.63 -8.11 6.74
C TYR A 224 9.09 -8.23 7.22
N PHE A 225 9.31 -8.81 8.39
CA PHE A 225 10.68 -8.98 8.93
C PHE A 225 11.53 -9.87 8.03
N SER A 226 10.99 -10.96 7.52
CA SER A 226 11.69 -11.85 6.59
C SER A 226 12.20 -11.14 5.32
N ARG A 227 11.58 -10.05 4.90
CA ARG A 227 11.90 -9.34 3.64
C ARG A 227 12.63 -8.01 3.82
N ASN A 228 12.72 -7.49 5.04
CA ASN A 228 13.22 -6.12 5.24
C ASN A 228 14.30 -6.02 6.33
N LEU A 229 14.56 -7.08 7.10
CA LEU A 229 15.55 -7.05 8.17
C LEU A 229 16.95 -6.74 7.64
N ASP A 230 17.29 -7.30 6.48
CA ASP A 230 18.53 -7.04 5.76
C ASP A 230 18.74 -5.55 5.47
N LYS A 231 17.72 -4.86 4.96
CA LYS A 231 17.78 -3.42 4.64
C LYS A 231 17.97 -2.57 5.88
N LEU A 232 17.29 -2.91 6.98
CA LEU A 232 17.45 -2.20 8.25
C LEU A 232 18.87 -2.35 8.81
N LEU A 233 19.45 -3.56 8.71
CA LEU A 233 20.83 -3.83 9.16
C LEU A 233 21.85 -3.13 8.26
N ILE A 234 21.71 -3.19 6.94
CA ILE A 234 22.59 -2.50 6.00
C ILE A 234 22.54 -0.98 6.26
N GLY A 235 21.36 -0.41 6.41
CA GLY A 235 21.21 1.02 6.68
C GLY A 235 21.80 1.49 8.01
N LYS A 236 21.98 0.59 8.99
CA LYS A 236 22.62 0.93 10.28
C LYS A 236 24.12 0.69 10.29
N HIS A 237 24.60 -0.39 9.64
CA HIS A 237 25.99 -0.86 9.79
C HIS A 237 26.85 -0.59 8.56
N MET A 238 26.25 -0.19 7.43
CA MET A 238 26.93 0.17 6.18
C MET A 238 26.59 1.59 5.79
N SER A 239 27.03 2.05 4.61
CA SER A 239 26.70 3.40 4.11
C SER A 239 25.27 3.46 3.52
N MET A 240 24.68 4.65 3.48
CA MET A 240 23.39 4.88 2.79
C MET A 240 23.51 4.61 1.29
N SER A 241 24.69 4.86 0.72
CA SER A 241 25.00 4.55 -0.68
C SER A 241 24.94 3.03 -0.94
N ASP A 242 25.53 2.22 -0.06
CA ASP A 242 25.47 0.75 -0.17
C ASP A 242 24.05 0.25 -0.09
N LEU A 243 23.22 0.80 0.82
CA LEU A 243 21.81 0.49 0.89
C LEU A 243 21.05 0.91 -0.37
N GLY A 244 21.38 2.05 -0.95
CA GLY A 244 20.80 2.53 -2.20
C GLY A 244 21.07 1.57 -3.38
N TYR A 245 22.29 1.07 -3.52
CA TYR A 245 22.65 0.06 -4.53
C TYR A 245 21.98 -1.27 -4.24
N TYR A 246 21.97 -1.72 -2.98
CA TYR A 246 21.30 -2.96 -2.56
C TYR A 246 19.80 -2.93 -2.88
N GLU A 247 19.10 -1.85 -2.51
CA GLU A 247 17.65 -1.70 -2.75
C GLU A 247 17.31 -1.76 -4.25
N LYS A 248 18.09 -1.07 -5.09
CA LYS A 248 17.89 -1.12 -6.55
C LYS A 248 18.09 -2.53 -7.11
N SER A 249 19.16 -3.20 -6.69
CA SER A 249 19.46 -4.58 -7.12
C SER A 249 18.39 -5.57 -6.65
N TYR A 250 18.01 -5.49 -5.37
CA TYR A 250 16.97 -6.32 -4.78
C TYR A 250 15.63 -6.14 -5.47
N ARG A 251 15.24 -4.88 -5.76
CA ARG A 251 14.01 -4.55 -6.47
C ARG A 251 13.97 -5.18 -7.86
N LEU A 252 15.05 -5.10 -8.63
CA LEU A 252 15.12 -5.71 -9.95
C LEU A 252 15.04 -7.24 -9.88
N MET A 253 15.72 -7.86 -8.93
CA MET A 253 15.68 -9.31 -8.70
C MET A 253 14.27 -9.81 -8.35
N MET A 254 13.53 -9.04 -7.52
CA MET A 254 12.21 -9.45 -7.04
C MET A 254 11.07 -9.15 -8.04
N LEU A 255 11.31 -8.33 -9.08
CA LEU A 255 10.28 -7.96 -10.07
C LEU A 255 9.58 -9.18 -10.71
N PRO A 256 10.27 -10.21 -11.23
CA PRO A 256 9.59 -11.34 -11.87
C PRO A 256 8.72 -12.13 -10.90
N LEU A 257 9.23 -12.40 -9.68
CA LEU A 257 8.55 -13.20 -8.67
C LEU A 257 7.28 -12.55 -8.14
N GLN A 258 7.36 -11.25 -7.83
CA GLN A 258 6.22 -10.50 -7.28
C GLN A 258 5.11 -10.30 -8.30
N ASN A 259 5.44 -10.15 -9.58
CA ASN A 259 4.46 -9.80 -10.60
C ASN A 259 3.45 -10.92 -10.86
N ILE A 260 3.87 -12.17 -10.85
CA ILE A 260 2.96 -13.32 -11.05
C ILE A 260 1.96 -13.38 -9.88
N THR A 261 2.45 -13.37 -8.66
CA THR A 261 1.62 -13.46 -7.46
C THR A 261 0.65 -12.28 -7.33
N GLN A 262 1.11 -11.06 -7.58
CA GLN A 262 0.30 -9.85 -7.45
C GLN A 262 -0.76 -9.66 -8.55
N VAL A 263 -0.69 -10.39 -9.66
CA VAL A 263 -1.74 -10.41 -10.68
C VAL A 263 -2.83 -11.43 -10.34
N ILE A 264 -2.44 -12.60 -9.88
CA ILE A 264 -3.36 -13.73 -9.68
C ILE A 264 -4.13 -13.59 -8.36
N THR A 265 -3.43 -13.36 -7.25
CA THR A 265 -4.02 -13.38 -5.90
C THR A 265 -5.21 -12.41 -5.73
N PRO A 266 -5.15 -11.12 -6.14
CA PRO A 266 -6.26 -10.19 -5.94
C PRO A 266 -7.54 -10.56 -6.72
N VAL A 267 -7.40 -11.33 -7.80
CA VAL A 267 -8.54 -11.81 -8.61
C VAL A 267 -9.11 -13.10 -8.04
N MET A 268 -8.24 -14.03 -7.62
CA MET A 268 -8.65 -15.33 -7.09
C MET A 268 -9.34 -15.21 -5.74
N HIS A 269 -8.84 -14.35 -4.86
CA HIS A 269 -9.36 -14.19 -3.50
C HIS A 269 -10.86 -13.85 -3.46
N PRO A 270 -11.39 -12.81 -4.13
CA PRO A 270 -12.83 -12.50 -4.11
C PRO A 270 -13.68 -13.53 -4.85
N ILE A 271 -13.11 -14.24 -5.83
CA ILE A 271 -13.83 -15.29 -6.57
C ILE A 271 -13.95 -16.55 -5.71
N PHE A 272 -12.88 -17.00 -5.06
CA PHE A 272 -12.94 -18.15 -4.16
C PHE A 272 -13.78 -17.87 -2.91
N SER A 273 -13.82 -16.63 -2.44
CA SER A 273 -14.72 -16.24 -1.37
C SER A 273 -16.21 -16.43 -1.71
N ASP A 274 -16.60 -16.48 -3.00
CA ASP A 274 -17.98 -16.81 -3.42
C ASP A 274 -18.32 -18.27 -3.25
N PHE A 275 -17.32 -19.17 -3.18
CA PHE A 275 -17.47 -20.61 -3.15
C PHE A 275 -17.01 -21.25 -1.83
N GLN A 276 -16.74 -20.45 -0.79
CA GLN A 276 -16.23 -20.96 0.48
C GLN A 276 -17.18 -21.94 1.18
N ASP A 277 -18.49 -21.86 0.90
CA ASP A 277 -19.53 -22.72 1.47
C ASP A 277 -19.86 -23.92 0.54
N ASP A 278 -19.33 -23.96 -0.67
CA ASP A 278 -19.54 -25.03 -1.64
C ASP A 278 -18.47 -26.12 -1.42
N LYS A 279 -18.86 -27.19 -0.76
CA LYS A 279 -18.00 -28.34 -0.40
C LYS A 279 -17.99 -29.45 -1.45
N ALA A 280 -18.38 -29.17 -2.70
CA ALA A 280 -18.37 -30.18 -3.77
C ALA A 280 -16.96 -30.57 -4.24
#